data_9ea608507c4d40af1b583ee9143ef039
#
_entry.id   9ea608507c4d40af1b583ee9143ef039
#
_cell.length_a   1.000
_cell.length_b   1.000
_cell.length_c   1.000
_cell.angle_alpha   90.00
_cell.angle_beta   90.00
_cell.angle_gamma   90.00
#
_symmetry.space_group_name_H-M   'P 1'
#
loop_
_entity.id
_entity.type
_entity.pdbx_description
1 polymer ?
#
loop_
_entity_poly.entity_id
_entity_poly.type
_entity_poly.pdbx_seq_one_letter_code
_entity_poly.pdbx_strand_id
1 'polypeptide(L)'
;MKKNLVYRLLALVLALMMLCSCAAPAQSNTDQTATTTEQTPADETETTTDSEETTAQTPATTDGILHLALDEQSGKDQVKAAWGDPGGFYRTGMFSRLLKVDTDDQPTIPDLAESYSVSDDQLTYTFVVRSDATWHDGEPITAEDVRWSAEMALKSAQITTIISSSLQSIEGAQEYIEGTADTVSGITADGQTVTFKLSSPNGDFLMAMAQWAPYPKHLLEGEDPLTLHTCSFWQAPVGSGPYKFKEFQPGSYLILEAYDGYYGEQPGIKTVQLTVTSDSQLVTKTQAGELDLSEFSDYASVEQVLSANPALTSYEIDDAMYLRVLSFNLNGNDKLQDIRVRQAISQAIDKQTICDQLFNGQAMLMNTLVPTSRVEYNADAQTLSYDPDTAKALLEEAGYDFSQPIRIAYFYSDQQTIDLMDTLKYYLEQVGFTVELNFLKGDLLDLIYTTRDYDMIYRGLSSTGAGEIYGWQKAGSIHEAIYGTSLQEGWADLLNRYTEAGVEERIEVV
;
A
#
# COMPACT_ATOMS: atom_id res chain seq x y z
N MET A 1 -13.83 51.69 17.86
CA MET A 1 -15.29 51.67 17.68
C MET A 1 -15.77 51.20 16.29
N LYS A 2 -14.92 51.08 15.26
CA LYS A 2 -15.36 50.62 13.89
C LYS A 2 -15.35 49.10 13.66
N LYS A 3 -14.63 48.29 14.43
CA LYS A 3 -14.60 46.84 14.28
C LYS A 3 -15.85 46.13 14.84
N ASN A 4 -16.48 46.64 15.87
CA ASN A 4 -17.68 46.05 16.47
C ASN A 4 -18.98 46.26 15.67
N LEU A 5 -18.97 47.19 14.72
CA LEU A 5 -20.14 47.48 13.87
C LEU A 5 -20.22 46.49 12.71
N VAL A 6 -19.08 46.03 12.19
CA VAL A 6 -19.02 45.06 11.07
C VAL A 6 -19.48 43.66 11.55
N TYR A 7 -19.09 43.24 12.75
CA TYR A 7 -19.52 41.94 13.31
C TYR A 7 -21.02 41.91 13.68
N ARG A 8 -21.61 43.06 14.04
CA ARG A 8 -23.05 43.17 14.30
C ARG A 8 -23.90 43.17 13.01
N LEU A 9 -23.35 43.67 11.91
CA LEU A 9 -23.97 43.61 10.60
C LEU A 9 -23.89 42.23 9.97
N LEU A 10 -22.77 41.50 10.16
CA LEU A 10 -22.66 40.11 9.70
C LEU A 10 -23.59 39.15 10.47
N ALA A 11 -23.76 39.35 11.78
CA ALA A 11 -24.68 38.56 12.60
C ALA A 11 -26.14 38.79 12.22
N LEU A 12 -26.50 39.98 11.77
CA LEU A 12 -27.88 40.31 11.33
C LEU A 12 -28.22 39.71 9.95
N VAL A 13 -27.24 39.58 9.06
CA VAL A 13 -27.42 38.98 7.74
C VAL A 13 -27.51 37.44 7.85
N LEU A 14 -26.78 36.80 8.76
CA LEU A 14 -26.94 35.37 9.04
C LEU A 14 -28.28 35.02 9.72
N ALA A 15 -28.81 35.90 10.56
CA ALA A 15 -30.13 35.69 11.20
C ALA A 15 -31.32 35.85 10.23
N LEU A 16 -31.17 36.65 9.15
CA LEU A 16 -32.21 36.82 8.14
C LEU A 16 -32.24 35.65 7.11
N MET A 17 -31.16 34.89 6.93
CA MET A 17 -31.14 33.71 6.05
C MET A 17 -31.74 32.45 6.68
N MET A 18 -31.98 32.41 7.98
CA MET A 18 -32.59 31.29 8.67
C MET A 18 -34.13 31.39 8.79
N LEU A 19 -34.78 32.44 8.25
CA LEU A 19 -36.24 32.65 8.37
C LEU A 19 -37.04 32.43 7.07
N CYS A 20 -36.43 31.92 6.00
CA CYS A 20 -37.08 31.63 4.74
C CYS A 20 -36.99 30.15 4.34
N SER A 21 -37.45 29.24 5.21
CA SER A 21 -37.69 27.86 4.79
C SER A 21 -38.73 27.21 5.67
N CYS A 22 -40.00 27.59 5.49
CA CYS A 22 -41.17 26.85 5.92
C CYS A 22 -42.38 27.24 5.07
N ALA A 23 -42.64 26.51 4.00
CA ALA A 23 -43.98 26.41 3.43
C ALA A 23 -44.04 25.14 2.57
N ALA A 24 -44.66 24.12 3.11
CA ALA A 24 -45.22 23.01 2.38
C ALA A 24 -46.63 23.38 1.86
N PRO A 25 -47.11 22.78 0.80
CA PRO A 25 -48.55 22.53 0.69
C PRO A 25 -48.86 21.04 0.71
N ALA A 26 -49.96 20.77 1.42
CA ALA A 26 -50.55 19.46 1.67
C ALA A 26 -51.51 19.05 0.54
N GLN A 27 -51.69 17.73 0.47
CA GLN A 27 -52.92 16.94 0.19
C GLN A 27 -53.43 16.75 -1.25
N SER A 28 -53.61 15.47 -1.63
CA SER A 28 -54.94 14.89 -1.62
C SER A 28 -54.92 13.36 -1.74
N ASN A 29 -55.67 12.72 -0.86
CA ASN A 29 -56.09 11.33 -0.83
C ASN A 29 -56.93 10.94 -2.06
N THR A 30 -56.81 9.68 -2.48
CA THR A 30 -58.04 8.88 -2.76
C THR A 30 -57.77 7.40 -2.57
N ASP A 31 -58.65 6.80 -1.75
CA ASP A 31 -58.88 5.39 -1.48
C ASP A 31 -59.11 4.53 -2.72
N GLN A 32 -58.75 3.24 -2.68
CA GLN A 32 -59.66 2.09 -2.72
C GLN A 32 -58.92 0.72 -2.68
N THR A 33 -59.18 0.04 -1.61
CA THR A 33 -59.86 -1.27 -1.43
C THR A 33 -59.11 -2.55 -1.76
N ALA A 34 -59.00 -3.32 -0.69
CA ALA A 34 -58.52 -4.70 -0.56
C ALA A 34 -59.29 -5.74 -1.40
N THR A 35 -58.60 -6.81 -1.75
CA THR A 35 -59.20 -8.15 -1.75
C THR A 35 -58.18 -9.22 -1.42
N THR A 36 -58.44 -9.92 -0.34
CA THR A 36 -57.78 -11.12 0.19
C THR A 36 -58.18 -12.32 -0.65
N THR A 37 -57.22 -13.23 -0.94
CA THR A 37 -57.58 -14.66 -1.09
C THR A 37 -56.39 -15.52 -0.65
N GLU A 38 -56.63 -16.30 0.43
CA GLU A 38 -55.84 -17.46 0.85
C GLU A 38 -55.91 -18.59 -0.16
N GLN A 39 -54.82 -19.34 -0.31
CA GLN A 39 -54.85 -20.81 -0.29
C GLN A 39 -53.39 -21.38 -0.33
N THR A 40 -53.11 -22.23 0.63
CA THR A 40 -52.01 -23.20 0.76
C THR A 40 -52.59 -24.59 0.43
N PRO A 41 -51.81 -25.73 0.36
CA PRO A 41 -50.41 -26.03 0.02
C PRO A 41 -50.26 -27.25 -0.96
N ALA A 42 -49.03 -27.59 -1.23
CA ALA A 42 -48.42 -28.90 -1.62
C ALA A 42 -47.80 -28.91 -3.02
N ASP A 43 -46.52 -29.17 -3.17
CA ASP A 43 -45.93 -30.46 -3.34
C ASP A 43 -44.38 -30.33 -3.58
N GLU A 44 -43.64 -31.28 -3.06
CA GLU A 44 -42.19 -31.39 -3.20
C GLU A 44 -41.81 -31.75 -4.65
N THR A 45 -40.84 -31.02 -5.21
CA THR A 45 -40.06 -31.59 -6.34
C THR A 45 -38.63 -31.00 -6.27
N GLU A 46 -37.70 -31.94 -6.14
CA GLU A 46 -36.26 -31.72 -6.26
C GLU A 46 -35.93 -30.89 -7.51
N THR A 47 -35.17 -29.79 -7.30
CA THR A 47 -34.56 -29.10 -8.43
C THR A 47 -33.07 -28.93 -8.17
N THR A 48 -32.33 -29.58 -9.00
CA THR A 48 -30.89 -29.47 -9.22
C THR A 48 -30.48 -28.00 -9.26
N THR A 49 -29.54 -27.65 -8.39
CA THR A 49 -28.85 -26.36 -8.40
C THR A 49 -27.94 -26.31 -9.61
N ASP A 50 -28.40 -25.65 -10.66
CA ASP A 50 -27.54 -25.05 -11.67
C ASP A 50 -26.96 -23.80 -11.08
N SER A 51 -25.67 -23.77 -10.85
CA SER A 51 -24.90 -22.58 -10.53
C SER A 51 -24.85 -21.72 -11.80
N GLU A 52 -25.73 -20.73 -11.91
CA GLU A 52 -25.58 -19.63 -12.84
C GLU A 52 -24.30 -18.85 -12.44
N GLU A 53 -23.28 -19.01 -13.23
CA GLU A 53 -22.16 -18.08 -13.31
C GLU A 53 -22.74 -16.68 -13.61
N THR A 54 -22.85 -15.86 -12.59
CA THR A 54 -23.18 -14.44 -12.77
C THR A 54 -21.95 -13.78 -13.38
N THR A 55 -21.91 -13.70 -14.70
CA THR A 55 -20.97 -12.82 -15.40
C THR A 55 -21.25 -11.41 -14.96
N ALA A 56 -20.40 -10.88 -14.09
CA ALA A 56 -20.41 -9.47 -13.73
C ALA A 56 -20.27 -8.64 -15.02
N GLN A 57 -21.35 -7.98 -15.42
CA GLN A 57 -21.30 -7.01 -16.50
C GLN A 57 -20.53 -5.81 -16.00
N THR A 58 -19.27 -5.68 -16.43
CA THR A 58 -18.52 -4.44 -16.31
C THR A 58 -19.33 -3.31 -16.94
N PRO A 59 -19.59 -2.19 -16.26
CA PRO A 59 -20.24 -1.05 -16.88
C PRO A 59 -19.40 -0.63 -18.09
N ALA A 60 -19.93 -0.78 -19.28
CA ALA A 60 -19.21 -0.37 -20.49
C ALA A 60 -19.11 1.16 -20.48
N THR A 61 -17.87 1.68 -20.49
CA THR A 61 -17.62 3.09 -20.78
C THR A 61 -18.27 3.42 -22.11
N THR A 62 -19.05 4.48 -22.17
CA THR A 62 -19.85 4.83 -23.37
C THR A 62 -18.98 5.24 -24.56
N ASP A 63 -17.73 5.60 -24.33
CA ASP A 63 -16.74 6.02 -25.35
C ASP A 63 -15.67 4.97 -25.66
N GLY A 64 -15.68 3.82 -24.94
CA GLY A 64 -14.69 2.74 -25.10
C GLY A 64 -13.33 3.05 -24.47
N ILE A 65 -13.24 4.09 -23.64
CA ILE A 65 -12.05 4.49 -22.87
C ILE A 65 -12.27 4.08 -21.40
N LEU A 66 -11.24 3.56 -20.75
CA LEU A 66 -11.23 3.36 -19.30
C LEU A 66 -10.69 4.62 -18.63
N HIS A 67 -11.50 5.25 -17.80
CA HIS A 67 -11.14 6.46 -17.07
C HIS A 67 -10.73 6.12 -15.63
N LEU A 68 -9.48 6.42 -15.30
CA LEU A 68 -8.89 6.19 -13.99
C LEU A 68 -8.38 7.50 -13.37
N ALA A 69 -8.19 7.49 -12.06
CA ALA A 69 -7.48 8.56 -11.38
C ALA A 69 -5.96 8.37 -11.51
N LEU A 70 -5.24 9.48 -11.60
CA LEU A 70 -3.79 9.57 -11.43
C LEU A 70 -3.53 10.57 -10.29
N ASP A 71 -2.78 10.16 -9.28
CA ASP A 71 -2.47 11.06 -8.18
C ASP A 71 -1.64 12.28 -8.63
N GLU A 72 -1.77 13.40 -7.90
CA GLU A 72 -1.14 14.66 -8.29
C GLU A 72 0.40 14.59 -8.33
N GLN A 73 1.02 13.75 -7.52
CA GLN A 73 2.49 13.62 -7.51
C GLN A 73 2.99 12.84 -8.73
N SER A 74 2.29 11.74 -9.08
CA SER A 74 2.61 10.94 -10.25
C SER A 74 2.30 11.67 -11.55
N GLY A 75 1.30 12.55 -11.57
CA GLY A 75 0.87 13.30 -12.75
C GLY A 75 1.55 14.67 -12.95
N LYS A 76 2.49 15.07 -12.08
CA LYS A 76 2.98 16.43 -12.02
C LYS A 76 3.88 16.85 -13.19
N ASP A 77 4.99 16.15 -13.40
CA ASP A 77 6.07 16.59 -14.28
C ASP A 77 6.39 15.60 -15.42
N GLN A 78 6.32 14.30 -15.11
CA GLN A 78 6.64 13.20 -16.02
C GLN A 78 5.94 11.92 -15.54
N VAL A 79 5.93 10.89 -16.39
CA VAL A 79 5.44 9.58 -16.00
C VAL A 79 6.42 8.96 -15.01
N LYS A 80 6.04 8.85 -13.75
CA LYS A 80 6.89 8.28 -12.70
C LYS A 80 6.67 6.77 -12.61
N ALA A 81 7.49 6.01 -13.28
CA ALA A 81 7.44 4.56 -13.25
C ALA A 81 8.77 3.92 -12.81
N ALA A 82 9.61 4.67 -12.10
CA ALA A 82 10.87 4.16 -11.57
C ALA A 82 10.65 3.12 -10.46
N TRP A 83 11.67 2.33 -10.16
CA TRP A 83 11.62 1.22 -9.18
C TRP A 83 11.25 1.63 -7.75
N GLY A 84 11.33 2.89 -7.42
CA GLY A 84 10.91 3.44 -6.11
C GLY A 84 9.42 3.79 -6.01
N ASP A 85 8.68 3.74 -7.12
CA ASP A 85 7.24 4.00 -7.12
C ASP A 85 6.47 2.67 -7.18
N PRO A 86 5.82 2.23 -6.09
CA PRO A 86 5.13 0.95 -6.07
C PRO A 86 3.80 0.97 -6.83
N GLY A 87 3.25 2.15 -7.16
CA GLY A 87 1.85 2.30 -7.44
C GLY A 87 1.43 2.51 -8.87
N GLY A 88 0.16 2.28 -9.07
CA GLY A 88 -0.66 2.72 -10.17
C GLY A 88 -0.72 1.78 -11.37
N PHE A 89 -1.90 1.75 -11.94
CA PHE A 89 -2.23 0.99 -13.15
C PHE A 89 -1.24 1.28 -14.30
N TYR A 90 -0.81 2.54 -14.45
CA TYR A 90 0.08 2.92 -15.55
C TYR A 90 1.43 2.17 -15.53
N ARG A 91 1.97 1.91 -14.33
CA ARG A 91 3.22 1.16 -14.19
C ARG A 91 3.04 -0.32 -14.53
N THR A 92 2.01 -0.96 -13.96
CA THR A 92 1.72 -2.38 -14.22
C THR A 92 1.20 -2.61 -15.63
N GLY A 93 0.51 -1.64 -16.21
CA GLY A 93 0.04 -1.66 -17.58
C GLY A 93 1.14 -1.48 -18.61
N MET A 94 2.17 -0.65 -18.32
CA MET A 94 3.26 -0.38 -19.27
C MET A 94 4.47 -1.33 -19.13
N PHE A 95 4.74 -1.87 -17.95
CA PHE A 95 5.95 -2.65 -17.71
C PHE A 95 5.61 -4.04 -17.16
N SER A 96 5.96 -5.07 -17.92
CA SER A 96 5.90 -6.46 -17.47
C SER A 96 7.00 -6.76 -16.45
N ARG A 97 6.74 -7.72 -15.59
CA ARG A 97 7.67 -8.23 -14.58
C ARG A 97 8.06 -9.66 -14.94
N LEU A 98 9.09 -10.21 -14.28
CA LEU A 98 9.44 -11.62 -14.53
C LEU A 98 8.30 -12.55 -14.13
N LEU A 99 7.66 -12.26 -13.00
CA LEU A 99 6.53 -13.01 -12.45
C LEU A 99 5.36 -12.08 -12.15
N LYS A 100 4.18 -12.67 -11.95
CA LYS A 100 2.98 -12.07 -11.32
C LYS A 100 2.64 -12.82 -10.06
N VAL A 101 1.94 -12.16 -9.16
CA VAL A 101 1.33 -12.81 -8.00
C VAL A 101 0.01 -13.48 -8.42
N ASP A 102 -0.34 -14.58 -7.76
CA ASP A 102 -1.64 -15.23 -7.87
C ASP A 102 -2.67 -14.62 -6.93
N THR A 103 -3.84 -15.22 -6.82
CA THR A 103 -4.93 -14.75 -5.95
C THR A 103 -4.63 -14.87 -4.45
N ASP A 104 -3.62 -15.66 -4.10
CA ASP A 104 -3.14 -15.82 -2.72
C ASP A 104 -1.87 -14.99 -2.48
N ASP A 105 -1.63 -13.99 -3.34
CA ASP A 105 -0.47 -13.11 -3.33
C ASP A 105 0.89 -13.83 -3.37
N GLN A 106 0.92 -15.04 -3.97
CA GLN A 106 2.17 -15.78 -4.15
C GLN A 106 2.77 -15.46 -5.53
N PRO A 107 4.10 -15.27 -5.65
CA PRO A 107 4.79 -14.92 -6.89
C PRO A 107 4.99 -16.16 -7.78
N THR A 108 3.91 -16.83 -8.16
CA THR A 108 3.94 -18.14 -8.82
C THR A 108 3.63 -18.11 -10.31
N ILE A 109 3.04 -17.03 -10.80
CA ILE A 109 2.57 -16.94 -12.19
C ILE A 109 3.70 -16.38 -13.09
N PRO A 110 4.18 -17.17 -14.10
CA PRO A 110 5.07 -16.64 -15.12
C PRO A 110 4.46 -15.46 -15.90
N ASP A 111 5.28 -14.41 -16.16
CA ASP A 111 4.89 -13.25 -16.96
C ASP A 111 5.90 -13.01 -18.09
N LEU A 112 6.82 -12.05 -17.94
CA LEU A 112 7.91 -11.86 -18.91
C LEU A 112 8.85 -13.07 -18.95
N ALA A 113 9.05 -13.76 -17.85
CA ALA A 113 9.64 -15.11 -17.86
C ALA A 113 8.55 -16.12 -18.24
N GLU A 114 8.80 -16.92 -19.29
CA GLU A 114 7.89 -18.03 -19.66
C GLU A 114 7.97 -19.20 -18.68
N SER A 115 9.10 -19.32 -17.98
CA SER A 115 9.33 -20.30 -16.92
C SER A 115 10.43 -19.86 -15.98
N TYR A 116 10.44 -20.45 -14.78
CA TYR A 116 11.53 -20.25 -13.83
C TYR A 116 11.80 -21.56 -13.05
N SER A 117 12.96 -21.63 -12.43
CA SER A 117 13.32 -22.71 -11.51
C SER A 117 14.19 -22.17 -10.38
N VAL A 118 14.08 -22.83 -9.22
CA VAL A 118 14.88 -22.56 -8.02
C VAL A 118 15.64 -23.82 -7.67
N SER A 119 16.93 -23.70 -7.34
CA SER A 119 17.73 -24.85 -6.88
C SER A 119 17.29 -25.32 -5.48
N ASP A 120 17.58 -26.57 -5.14
CA ASP A 120 17.18 -27.18 -3.85
C ASP A 120 17.79 -26.42 -2.64
N ASP A 121 18.94 -25.79 -2.80
CA ASP A 121 19.58 -24.95 -1.79
C ASP A 121 19.04 -23.52 -1.74
N GLN A 122 18.05 -23.19 -2.58
CA GLN A 122 17.44 -21.86 -2.72
C GLN A 122 18.44 -20.71 -3.02
N LEU A 123 19.59 -21.04 -3.56
CA LEU A 123 20.61 -20.03 -3.90
C LEU A 123 20.62 -19.65 -5.38
N THR A 124 20.08 -20.51 -6.27
CA THR A 124 20.12 -20.25 -7.70
C THR A 124 18.71 -20.15 -8.27
N TYR A 125 18.40 -19.00 -8.84
CA TYR A 125 17.12 -18.71 -9.49
C TYR A 125 17.37 -18.50 -10.99
N THR A 126 16.75 -19.32 -11.82
CA THR A 126 16.90 -19.27 -13.27
C THR A 126 15.56 -18.91 -13.91
N PHE A 127 15.54 -17.88 -14.73
CA PHE A 127 14.36 -17.44 -15.48
C PHE A 127 14.63 -17.54 -16.97
N VAL A 128 13.67 -18.04 -17.73
CA VAL A 128 13.71 -18.05 -19.18
C VAL A 128 12.82 -16.92 -19.68
N VAL A 129 13.42 -15.84 -20.19
CA VAL A 129 12.71 -14.70 -20.77
C VAL A 129 12.02 -15.13 -22.05
N ARG A 130 10.78 -14.72 -22.26
CA ARG A 130 9.97 -15.05 -23.44
C ARG A 130 10.66 -14.58 -24.72
N SER A 131 10.75 -15.47 -25.68
CA SER A 131 11.35 -15.16 -27.00
C SER A 131 10.40 -14.38 -27.91
N ASP A 132 9.10 -14.34 -27.62
CA ASP A 132 8.05 -13.60 -28.33
C ASP A 132 7.76 -12.22 -27.71
N ALA A 133 8.43 -11.85 -26.61
CA ALA A 133 8.28 -10.56 -25.97
C ALA A 133 9.11 -9.45 -26.65
N THR A 134 8.48 -8.30 -26.87
CA THR A 134 9.12 -7.10 -27.41
C THR A 134 8.85 -5.90 -26.55
N TRP A 135 9.77 -4.95 -26.57
CA TRP A 135 9.52 -3.60 -26.10
C TRP A 135 8.48 -2.90 -26.97
N HIS A 136 7.87 -1.82 -26.49
CA HIS A 136 6.83 -1.09 -27.23
C HIS A 136 7.33 -0.45 -28.53
N ASP A 137 8.63 -0.32 -28.73
CA ASP A 137 9.26 0.14 -29.97
C ASP A 137 9.56 -1.02 -30.96
N GLY A 138 9.29 -2.27 -30.55
CA GLY A 138 9.44 -3.47 -31.36
C GLY A 138 10.76 -4.21 -31.19
N GLU A 139 11.72 -3.67 -30.43
CA GLU A 139 12.97 -4.37 -30.13
C GLU A 139 12.70 -5.60 -29.22
N PRO A 140 13.37 -6.74 -29.45
CA PRO A 140 13.19 -7.94 -28.63
C PRO A 140 13.68 -7.73 -27.21
N ILE A 141 13.00 -8.35 -26.24
CA ILE A 141 13.42 -8.37 -24.84
C ILE A 141 14.34 -9.58 -24.63
N THR A 142 15.46 -9.36 -23.97
CA THR A 142 16.49 -10.38 -23.78
C THR A 142 16.84 -10.55 -22.29
N ALA A 143 17.51 -11.68 -21.96
CA ALA A 143 18.08 -11.87 -20.63
C ALA A 143 19.12 -10.80 -20.27
N GLU A 144 19.76 -10.20 -21.26
CA GLU A 144 20.71 -9.11 -21.05
C GLU A 144 20.03 -7.83 -20.59
N ASP A 145 18.79 -7.51 -21.06
CA ASP A 145 18.01 -6.40 -20.54
C ASP A 145 17.71 -6.60 -19.04
N VAL A 146 17.34 -7.83 -18.66
CA VAL A 146 17.08 -8.20 -17.27
C VAL A 146 18.33 -8.05 -16.41
N ARG A 147 19.48 -8.63 -16.84
CA ARG A 147 20.77 -8.53 -16.14
C ARG A 147 21.18 -7.06 -15.94
N TRP A 148 21.19 -6.30 -17.02
CA TRP A 148 21.57 -4.88 -17.00
C TRP A 148 20.64 -4.07 -16.08
N SER A 149 19.32 -4.31 -16.15
CA SER A 149 18.35 -3.61 -15.31
C SER A 149 18.57 -3.90 -13.82
N ALA A 150 18.94 -5.12 -13.45
CA ALA A 150 19.25 -5.47 -12.07
C ALA A 150 20.50 -4.74 -11.56
N GLU A 151 21.53 -4.63 -12.40
CA GLU A 151 22.74 -3.86 -12.08
C GLU A 151 22.43 -2.36 -11.93
N MET A 152 21.63 -1.79 -12.81
CA MET A 152 21.17 -0.40 -12.69
C MET A 152 20.35 -0.17 -11.42
N ALA A 153 19.45 -1.10 -11.08
CA ALA A 153 18.60 -1.02 -9.91
C ALA A 153 19.39 -1.03 -8.59
N LEU A 154 20.47 -1.80 -8.50
CA LEU A 154 21.39 -1.86 -7.34
C LEU A 154 22.02 -0.50 -6.99
N LYS A 155 22.21 0.37 -7.97
CA LYS A 155 22.76 1.73 -7.80
C LYS A 155 21.72 2.83 -7.89
N SER A 156 20.43 2.49 -8.05
CA SER A 156 19.38 3.49 -8.18
C SER A 156 19.16 4.23 -6.86
N ALA A 157 18.97 5.55 -6.96
CA ALA A 157 18.60 6.38 -5.82
C ALA A 157 17.13 6.17 -5.37
N GLN A 158 16.29 5.62 -6.24
CA GLN A 158 14.87 5.36 -5.96
C GLN A 158 14.54 3.90 -6.27
N ILE A 159 14.42 3.10 -5.23
CA ILE A 159 14.09 1.69 -5.27
C ILE A 159 13.39 1.29 -3.97
N THR A 160 12.37 0.44 -4.04
CA THR A 160 11.68 -0.05 -2.84
C THR A 160 12.57 -1.00 -2.03
N THR A 161 12.32 -1.07 -0.72
CA THR A 161 13.16 -1.88 0.19
C THR A 161 13.20 -3.35 -0.20
N ILE A 162 12.05 -3.95 -0.56
CA ILE A 162 11.99 -5.36 -0.94
C ILE A 162 12.82 -5.67 -2.19
N ILE A 163 12.77 -4.81 -3.20
CA ILE A 163 13.59 -4.98 -4.42
C ILE A 163 15.06 -4.78 -4.08
N SER A 164 15.39 -3.70 -3.36
CA SER A 164 16.77 -3.39 -2.98
C SER A 164 17.43 -4.51 -2.16
N SER A 165 16.78 -4.96 -1.10
CA SER A 165 17.31 -6.03 -0.24
C SER A 165 17.45 -7.35 -0.99
N SER A 166 16.50 -7.67 -1.88
CA SER A 166 16.56 -8.89 -2.68
C SER A 166 17.71 -8.86 -3.71
N LEU A 167 17.88 -7.74 -4.41
CA LEU A 167 19.00 -7.61 -5.35
C LEU A 167 20.36 -7.56 -4.63
N GLN A 168 20.45 -6.98 -3.44
CA GLN A 168 21.68 -6.96 -2.63
C GLN A 168 22.05 -8.35 -2.08
N SER A 169 21.14 -9.31 -2.01
CA SER A 169 21.44 -10.69 -1.64
C SER A 169 22.17 -11.47 -2.73
N ILE A 170 22.30 -10.94 -3.95
CA ILE A 170 22.97 -11.57 -5.06
C ILE A 170 24.50 -11.55 -4.84
N GLU A 171 25.18 -12.66 -5.16
CA GLU A 171 26.63 -12.80 -5.08
C GLU A 171 27.33 -11.71 -5.89
N GLY A 172 28.24 -10.96 -5.26
CA GLY A 172 28.97 -9.85 -5.90
C GLY A 172 28.19 -8.53 -6.03
N ALA A 173 26.98 -8.43 -5.48
CA ALA A 173 26.20 -7.20 -5.52
C ALA A 173 26.88 -6.08 -4.70
N GLN A 174 27.43 -6.41 -3.53
CA GLN A 174 28.09 -5.43 -2.66
C GLN A 174 29.37 -4.86 -3.33
N GLU A 175 30.18 -5.70 -3.93
CA GLU A 175 31.40 -5.28 -4.65
C GLU A 175 31.03 -4.36 -5.83
N TYR A 176 29.93 -4.64 -6.51
CA TYR A 176 29.44 -3.79 -7.59
C TYR A 176 28.93 -2.44 -7.08
N ILE A 177 28.19 -2.39 -5.97
CA ILE A 177 27.73 -1.16 -5.34
C ILE A 177 28.91 -0.29 -4.89
N GLU A 178 29.93 -0.88 -4.28
CA GLU A 178 31.14 -0.21 -3.81
C GLU A 178 32.08 0.21 -4.94
N GLY A 179 31.82 -0.22 -6.18
CA GLY A 179 32.65 0.08 -7.35
C GLY A 179 33.95 -0.69 -7.39
N THR A 180 34.08 -1.80 -6.64
CA THR A 180 35.24 -2.71 -6.67
C THR A 180 35.12 -3.80 -7.74
N ALA A 181 33.93 -3.97 -8.31
CA ALA A 181 33.60 -4.80 -9.46
C ALA A 181 32.82 -4.02 -10.52
N ASP A 182 33.06 -4.31 -11.80
CA ASP A 182 32.38 -3.67 -12.93
C ASP A 182 30.98 -4.30 -13.21
N THR A 183 30.75 -5.52 -12.74
CA THR A 183 29.49 -6.28 -12.93
C THR A 183 29.20 -7.11 -11.68
N VAL A 184 27.94 -7.55 -11.54
CA VAL A 184 27.51 -8.44 -10.46
C VAL A 184 27.80 -9.90 -10.84
N SER A 185 28.75 -10.54 -10.15
CA SER A 185 29.22 -11.90 -10.49
C SER A 185 28.13 -12.97 -10.40
N GLY A 186 27.13 -12.78 -9.55
CA GLY A 186 26.01 -13.68 -9.37
C GLY A 186 24.89 -13.51 -10.41
N ILE A 187 25.01 -12.59 -11.38
CA ILE A 187 24.01 -12.45 -12.45
C ILE A 187 24.64 -12.86 -13.79
N THR A 188 24.05 -13.84 -14.45
CA THR A 188 24.49 -14.27 -15.78
C THR A 188 23.33 -14.22 -16.76
N ALA A 189 23.62 -13.83 -18.01
CA ALA A 189 22.66 -13.84 -19.12
C ALA A 189 23.24 -14.63 -20.30
N ASP A 190 22.49 -15.60 -20.81
CA ASP A 190 22.84 -16.40 -21.98
C ASP A 190 21.58 -16.61 -22.84
N GLY A 191 21.55 -15.98 -24.01
CA GLY A 191 20.37 -15.98 -24.89
C GLY A 191 19.16 -15.38 -24.21
N GLN A 192 18.14 -16.22 -23.91
CA GLN A 192 16.93 -15.82 -23.18
C GLN A 192 16.97 -16.24 -21.71
N THR A 193 18.04 -16.87 -21.25
CA THR A 193 18.14 -17.34 -19.86
C THR A 193 18.93 -16.34 -19.01
N VAL A 194 18.31 -15.88 -17.92
CA VAL A 194 19.00 -15.11 -16.87
C VAL A 194 19.03 -15.95 -15.59
N THR A 195 20.18 -15.98 -14.96
CA THR A 195 20.39 -16.70 -13.69
C THR A 195 20.87 -15.73 -12.63
N PHE A 196 20.23 -15.77 -11.46
CA PHE A 196 20.63 -15.05 -10.27
C PHE A 196 21.14 -16.06 -9.24
N LYS A 197 22.33 -15.86 -8.75
CA LYS A 197 22.94 -16.64 -7.67
C LYS A 197 23.03 -15.78 -6.43
N LEU A 198 22.40 -16.20 -5.34
CA LEU A 198 22.38 -15.50 -4.06
C LEU A 198 23.56 -15.93 -3.18
N SER A 199 24.00 -15.02 -2.31
CA SER A 199 25.02 -15.28 -1.28
C SER A 199 24.47 -16.08 -0.10
N SER A 200 23.16 -15.95 0.16
CA SER A 200 22.39 -16.67 1.17
C SER A 200 20.94 -16.82 0.70
N PRO A 201 20.17 -17.80 1.20
CA PRO A 201 18.77 -17.94 0.86
C PRO A 201 17.98 -16.64 1.17
N ASN A 202 17.07 -16.28 0.26
CA ASN A 202 16.19 -15.12 0.42
C ASN A 202 14.79 -15.47 -0.04
N GLY A 203 13.87 -15.72 0.90
CA GLY A 203 12.48 -16.11 0.60
C GLY A 203 11.65 -15.03 -0.08
N ASP A 204 12.08 -13.75 -0.03
CA ASP A 204 11.39 -12.64 -0.70
C ASP A 204 11.86 -12.43 -2.14
N PHE A 205 12.85 -13.21 -2.60
CA PHE A 205 13.45 -12.98 -3.92
C PHE A 205 12.45 -13.12 -5.07
N LEU A 206 11.58 -14.13 -5.06
CA LEU A 206 10.54 -14.28 -6.08
C LEU A 206 9.49 -13.16 -6.00
N MET A 207 9.11 -12.72 -4.78
CA MET A 207 8.21 -11.60 -4.60
C MET A 207 8.82 -10.29 -5.14
N ALA A 208 10.10 -10.08 -4.93
CA ALA A 208 10.81 -8.95 -5.53
C ALA A 208 10.78 -9.03 -7.07
N MET A 209 10.93 -10.22 -7.67
CA MET A 209 10.84 -10.43 -9.12
C MET A 209 9.41 -10.24 -9.68
N ALA A 210 8.39 -10.38 -8.85
CA ALA A 210 7.00 -10.07 -9.18
C ALA A 210 6.67 -8.57 -9.02
N GLN A 211 7.50 -7.79 -8.34
CA GLN A 211 7.32 -6.34 -8.18
C GLN A 211 8.29 -5.52 -9.04
N TRP A 212 9.46 -6.06 -9.35
CA TRP A 212 10.48 -5.40 -10.13
C TRP A 212 10.29 -5.63 -11.64
N ALA A 213 10.37 -4.55 -12.42
CA ALA A 213 10.27 -4.60 -13.89
C ALA A 213 11.63 -4.28 -14.52
N PRO A 214 12.11 -5.07 -15.50
CA PRO A 214 13.24 -4.67 -16.32
C PRO A 214 12.92 -3.47 -17.21
N TYR A 215 13.96 -2.72 -17.60
CA TYR A 215 13.87 -1.57 -18.51
C TYR A 215 14.69 -1.80 -19.78
N PRO A 216 14.37 -1.07 -20.88
CA PRO A 216 15.03 -1.25 -22.16
C PRO A 216 16.48 -0.73 -22.12
N LYS A 217 17.45 -1.66 -22.08
CA LYS A 217 18.88 -1.35 -22.07
C LYS A 217 19.27 -0.44 -23.22
N HIS A 218 18.79 -0.73 -24.44
CA HIS A 218 19.13 0.00 -25.65
C HIS A 218 18.76 1.50 -25.60
N LEU A 219 17.82 1.91 -24.73
CA LEU A 219 17.43 3.31 -24.55
C LEU A 219 18.07 3.98 -23.34
N LEU A 220 18.54 3.19 -22.37
CA LEU A 220 18.93 3.68 -21.04
C LEU A 220 20.40 3.37 -20.66
N GLU A 221 21.15 2.64 -21.48
CA GLU A 221 22.53 2.21 -21.17
C GLU A 221 23.49 3.36 -20.81
N GLY A 222 23.24 4.56 -21.31
CA GLY A 222 24.07 5.74 -21.05
C GLY A 222 23.65 6.58 -19.85
N GLU A 223 22.54 6.24 -19.17
CA GLU A 223 22.00 7.02 -18.07
C GLU A 223 22.69 6.68 -16.75
N ASP A 224 22.80 7.68 -15.87
CA ASP A 224 23.31 7.51 -14.51
C ASP A 224 22.22 6.88 -13.62
N PRO A 225 22.45 5.73 -12.95
CA PRO A 225 21.49 5.09 -12.08
C PRO A 225 20.97 6.00 -10.96
N LEU A 226 21.77 6.93 -10.47
CA LEU A 226 21.38 7.87 -9.41
C LEU A 226 20.32 8.88 -9.90
N THR A 227 20.33 9.21 -11.17
CA THR A 227 19.38 10.18 -11.78
C THR A 227 18.42 9.56 -12.79
N LEU A 228 18.45 8.23 -12.94
CA LEU A 228 17.60 7.49 -13.88
C LEU A 228 16.11 7.86 -13.73
N HIS A 229 15.63 8.04 -12.51
CA HIS A 229 14.24 8.39 -12.21
C HIS A 229 13.82 9.79 -12.72
N THR A 230 14.75 10.62 -13.19
CA THR A 230 14.50 11.97 -13.68
C THR A 230 14.96 12.18 -15.14
N CYS A 231 15.48 11.16 -15.80
CA CYS A 231 15.95 11.27 -17.17
C CYS A 231 14.80 11.49 -18.17
N SER A 232 15.14 11.91 -19.38
CA SER A 232 14.15 12.27 -20.41
C SER A 232 13.31 11.09 -20.91
N PHE A 233 13.75 9.86 -20.69
CA PHE A 233 13.01 8.64 -21.00
C PHE A 233 11.57 8.66 -20.45
N TRP A 234 11.37 9.18 -19.23
CA TRP A 234 10.07 9.22 -18.56
C TRP A 234 9.08 10.24 -19.15
N GLN A 235 9.47 11.04 -20.12
CA GLN A 235 8.53 11.89 -20.84
C GLN A 235 7.70 11.10 -21.87
N ALA A 236 8.28 10.02 -22.42
CA ALA A 236 7.61 9.10 -23.32
C ALA A 236 8.19 7.69 -23.16
N PRO A 237 7.91 7.01 -22.03
CA PRO A 237 8.56 5.75 -21.70
C PRO A 237 8.17 4.62 -22.66
N VAL A 238 9.15 3.78 -22.96
CA VAL A 238 9.02 2.54 -23.74
C VAL A 238 9.00 1.38 -22.76
N GLY A 239 7.88 0.70 -22.65
CA GLY A 239 7.68 -0.42 -21.75
C GLY A 239 7.58 -1.76 -22.48
N SER A 240 7.06 -2.76 -21.78
CA SER A 240 6.93 -4.16 -22.22
C SER A 240 5.54 -4.76 -21.94
N GLY A 241 4.66 -3.98 -21.33
CA GLY A 241 3.36 -4.43 -20.84
C GLY A 241 2.24 -4.36 -21.90
N PRO A 242 1.00 -4.69 -21.51
CA PRO A 242 -0.15 -4.72 -22.41
C PRO A 242 -0.58 -3.34 -22.93
N TYR A 243 -0.18 -2.27 -22.29
CA TYR A 243 -0.45 -0.91 -22.72
C TYR A 243 0.85 -0.13 -22.92
N LYS A 244 0.91 0.68 -23.96
CA LYS A 244 2.03 1.57 -24.25
C LYS A 244 1.65 3.05 -24.06
N PHE A 245 2.65 3.86 -23.77
CA PHE A 245 2.53 5.31 -23.71
C PHE A 245 1.99 5.88 -25.02
N LYS A 246 1.01 6.78 -24.93
CA LYS A 246 0.49 7.52 -26.07
C LYS A 246 0.69 9.02 -25.90
N GLU A 247 0.26 9.59 -24.80
CA GLU A 247 0.30 11.04 -24.56
C GLU A 247 0.33 11.32 -23.05
N PHE A 248 1.08 12.34 -22.65
CA PHE A 248 1.07 12.86 -21.31
C PHE A 248 1.00 14.37 -21.29
N GLN A 249 0.02 14.92 -20.59
CA GLN A 249 -0.12 16.34 -20.32
C GLN A 249 0.12 16.56 -18.83
N PRO A 250 1.28 17.12 -18.42
CA PRO A 250 1.60 17.36 -17.03
C PRO A 250 0.50 18.09 -16.26
N GLY A 251 0.18 17.61 -15.08
CA GLY A 251 -0.87 18.15 -14.23
C GLY A 251 -2.31 17.95 -14.73
N SER A 252 -2.51 17.18 -15.80
CA SER A 252 -3.82 17.00 -16.41
C SER A 252 -4.15 15.51 -16.62
N TYR A 253 -3.43 14.82 -17.51
CA TYR A 253 -3.74 13.42 -17.83
C TYR A 253 -2.55 12.65 -18.43
N LEU A 254 -2.65 11.32 -18.36
CA LEU A 254 -1.83 10.35 -19.09
C LEU A 254 -2.77 9.46 -19.92
N ILE A 255 -2.46 9.26 -21.21
CA ILE A 255 -3.19 8.34 -22.09
C ILE A 255 -2.26 7.18 -22.44
N LEU A 256 -2.78 5.96 -22.24
CA LEU A 256 -2.17 4.71 -22.67
C LEU A 256 -3.04 4.08 -23.76
N GLU A 257 -2.41 3.37 -24.70
CA GLU A 257 -3.13 2.58 -25.71
C GLU A 257 -2.66 1.11 -25.68
N ALA A 258 -3.55 0.18 -25.98
CA ALA A 258 -3.22 -1.24 -26.04
C ALA A 258 -2.07 -1.48 -27.03
N TYR A 259 -1.13 -2.34 -26.62
CA TYR A 259 0.01 -2.72 -27.45
C TYR A 259 -0.29 -4.02 -28.20
N ASP A 260 -0.48 -3.95 -29.52
CA ASP A 260 -0.81 -5.12 -30.33
C ASP A 260 0.30 -6.20 -30.36
N GLY A 261 1.55 -5.81 -30.04
CA GLY A 261 2.70 -6.72 -29.93
C GLY A 261 2.84 -7.38 -28.56
N TYR A 262 1.90 -7.19 -27.65
CA TYR A 262 1.98 -7.80 -26.32
C TYR A 262 1.84 -9.33 -26.42
N TYR A 263 2.74 -10.06 -25.77
CA TYR A 263 2.84 -11.54 -25.80
C TYR A 263 1.71 -12.24 -25.04
N GLY A 264 1.03 -11.56 -24.11
CA GLY A 264 -0.06 -12.10 -23.32
C GLY A 264 -1.43 -11.86 -23.95
N GLU A 265 -2.48 -12.01 -23.14
CA GLU A 265 -3.84 -11.73 -23.57
C GLU A 265 -3.99 -10.25 -23.95
N GLN A 266 -4.59 -10.00 -25.12
CA GLN A 266 -4.81 -8.65 -25.61
C GLN A 266 -5.87 -7.92 -24.80
N PRO A 267 -5.61 -6.68 -24.32
CA PRO A 267 -6.59 -5.91 -23.58
C PRO A 267 -7.90 -5.73 -24.37
N GLY A 268 -9.02 -6.01 -23.71
CA GLY A 268 -10.36 -5.74 -24.26
C GLY A 268 -10.61 -4.24 -24.45
N ILE A 269 -10.17 -3.43 -23.49
CA ILE A 269 -10.22 -1.96 -23.54
C ILE A 269 -8.97 -1.45 -24.25
N LYS A 270 -9.16 -0.68 -25.31
CA LYS A 270 -8.03 -0.26 -26.17
C LYS A 270 -7.35 1.04 -25.72
N THR A 271 -8.03 1.85 -24.93
CA THR A 271 -7.50 3.14 -24.45
C THR A 271 -7.77 3.28 -22.97
N VAL A 272 -6.76 3.71 -22.21
CA VAL A 272 -6.89 4.06 -20.79
C VAL A 272 -6.48 5.51 -20.64
N GLN A 273 -7.33 6.32 -20.03
CA GLN A 273 -7.05 7.69 -19.67
C GLN A 273 -6.96 7.81 -18.14
N LEU A 274 -5.79 8.19 -17.65
CA LEU A 274 -5.57 8.49 -16.24
C LEU A 274 -5.60 10.01 -16.05
N THR A 275 -6.60 10.52 -15.34
CA THR A 275 -6.79 11.96 -15.13
C THR A 275 -6.23 12.36 -13.78
N VAL A 276 -5.37 13.39 -13.76
CA VAL A 276 -4.80 13.91 -12.51
C VAL A 276 -5.93 14.37 -11.59
N THR A 277 -5.97 13.77 -10.40
CA THR A 277 -7.09 13.90 -9.48
C THR A 277 -6.55 13.97 -8.06
N SER A 278 -6.91 15.03 -7.32
CA SER A 278 -6.62 15.11 -5.89
C SER A 278 -7.59 14.24 -5.08
N ASP A 279 -7.19 13.86 -3.87
CA ASP A 279 -8.05 13.10 -2.95
C ASP A 279 -9.40 13.81 -2.73
N SER A 280 -9.39 15.14 -2.61
CA SER A 280 -10.61 15.94 -2.45
C SER A 280 -11.55 15.94 -3.66
N GLN A 281 -11.07 15.59 -4.85
CA GLN A 281 -11.85 15.50 -6.10
C GLN A 281 -12.30 14.08 -6.40
N LEU A 282 -11.64 13.07 -5.82
CA LEU A 282 -11.85 11.66 -6.15
C LEU A 282 -13.31 11.24 -5.98
N VAL A 283 -13.90 11.52 -4.81
CA VAL A 283 -15.31 11.23 -4.52
C VAL A 283 -16.23 11.88 -5.55
N THR A 284 -16.04 13.19 -5.81
CA THR A 284 -16.93 13.95 -6.71
C THR A 284 -16.85 13.46 -8.16
N LYS A 285 -15.66 13.17 -8.66
CA LYS A 285 -15.45 12.67 -10.03
C LYS A 285 -16.02 11.25 -10.20
N THR A 286 -15.85 10.40 -9.20
CA THR A 286 -16.42 9.05 -9.22
C THR A 286 -17.96 9.09 -9.18
N GLN A 287 -18.55 9.94 -8.33
CA GLN A 287 -20.01 10.17 -8.31
C GLN A 287 -20.55 10.65 -9.65
N ALA A 288 -19.81 11.54 -10.33
CA ALA A 288 -20.20 12.10 -11.62
C ALA A 288 -20.04 11.09 -12.78
N GLY A 289 -19.40 9.93 -12.56
CA GLY A 289 -19.08 8.96 -13.61
C GLY A 289 -17.96 9.44 -14.53
N GLU A 290 -17.09 10.34 -14.05
CA GLU A 290 -15.88 10.76 -14.75
C GLU A 290 -14.74 9.76 -14.60
N LEU A 291 -14.85 8.86 -13.59
CA LEU A 291 -13.93 7.77 -13.31
C LEU A 291 -14.71 6.46 -13.27
N ASP A 292 -14.19 5.45 -13.95
CA ASP A 292 -14.80 4.11 -14.05
C ASP A 292 -14.39 3.20 -12.88
N LEU A 293 -13.19 3.44 -12.31
CA LEU A 293 -12.66 2.73 -11.15
C LEU A 293 -11.94 3.72 -10.23
N SER A 294 -12.20 3.62 -8.95
CA SER A 294 -11.55 4.42 -7.90
C SER A 294 -11.34 3.59 -6.66
N GLU A 295 -10.24 3.83 -5.97
CA GLU A 295 -9.92 3.23 -4.68
C GLU A 295 -10.14 4.27 -3.57
N PHE A 296 -10.74 3.86 -2.47
CA PHE A 296 -10.98 4.68 -1.30
C PHE A 296 -10.43 3.97 -0.05
N SER A 297 -9.79 4.73 0.80
CA SER A 297 -9.28 4.23 2.08
C SER A 297 -10.31 4.32 3.21
N ASP A 298 -11.48 4.87 2.94
CA ASP A 298 -12.55 5.05 3.92
C ASP A 298 -13.93 4.64 3.36
N TYR A 299 -14.71 4.00 4.20
CA TYR A 299 -16.02 3.48 3.83
C TYR A 299 -17.07 4.58 3.63
N ALA A 300 -16.94 5.71 4.31
CA ALA A 300 -17.88 6.83 4.16
C ALA A 300 -17.85 7.41 2.75
N SER A 301 -16.65 7.52 2.16
CA SER A 301 -16.48 7.90 0.75
C SER A 301 -17.14 6.90 -0.20
N VAL A 302 -16.98 5.59 0.06
CA VAL A 302 -17.63 4.53 -0.73
C VAL A 302 -19.17 4.64 -0.64
N GLU A 303 -19.73 4.75 0.58
CA GLU A 303 -21.18 4.94 0.76
C GLU A 303 -21.70 6.19 0.05
N GLN A 304 -20.96 7.29 0.16
CA GLN A 304 -21.31 8.54 -0.51
C GLN A 304 -21.33 8.38 -2.03
N VAL A 305 -20.35 7.68 -2.61
CA VAL A 305 -20.29 7.41 -4.05
C VAL A 305 -21.43 6.51 -4.49
N LEU A 306 -21.64 5.36 -3.83
CA LEU A 306 -22.69 4.40 -4.19
C LEU A 306 -24.12 4.99 -4.04
N SER A 307 -24.33 5.82 -3.01
CA SER A 307 -25.61 6.51 -2.83
C SER A 307 -25.92 7.50 -3.96
N ALA A 308 -24.89 8.17 -4.50
CA ALA A 308 -25.04 9.13 -5.58
C ALA A 308 -25.06 8.47 -6.97
N ASN A 309 -24.32 7.37 -7.15
CA ASN A 309 -24.24 6.64 -8.42
C ASN A 309 -24.50 5.14 -8.22
N PRO A 310 -25.79 4.71 -8.22
CA PRO A 310 -26.18 3.31 -8.02
C PRO A 310 -25.75 2.35 -9.14
N ALA A 311 -25.16 2.85 -10.22
CA ALA A 311 -24.61 2.01 -11.30
C ALA A 311 -23.23 1.43 -10.95
N LEU A 312 -22.56 1.97 -9.94
CA LEU A 312 -21.28 1.49 -9.46
C LEU A 312 -21.46 0.33 -8.47
N THR A 313 -20.46 -0.53 -8.41
CA THR A 313 -20.38 -1.64 -7.45
C THR A 313 -19.08 -1.50 -6.68
N SER A 314 -19.10 -1.71 -5.37
CA SER A 314 -17.88 -1.77 -4.56
C SER A 314 -17.42 -3.21 -4.38
N TYR A 315 -16.10 -3.35 -4.31
CA TYR A 315 -15.41 -4.56 -3.90
C TYR A 315 -14.52 -4.22 -2.72
N GLU A 316 -14.58 -5.02 -1.68
CA GLU A 316 -13.68 -4.91 -0.55
C GLU A 316 -12.42 -5.73 -0.85
N ILE A 317 -11.27 -5.19 -0.45
CA ILE A 317 -10.02 -5.94 -0.44
C ILE A 317 -9.86 -6.45 0.99
N ASP A 318 -10.15 -7.73 1.20
CA ASP A 318 -10.18 -8.37 2.52
C ASP A 318 -8.80 -8.50 3.16
N ASP A 319 -7.74 -8.37 2.37
CA ASP A 319 -6.37 -8.47 2.84
C ASP A 319 -5.68 -7.12 2.81
N ALA A 320 -5.54 -6.55 4.00
CA ALA A 320 -4.88 -5.26 4.17
C ALA A 320 -3.37 -5.43 4.12
N MET A 321 -2.77 -5.26 2.96
CA MET A 321 -1.31 -5.07 2.85
C MET A 321 -0.83 -3.71 3.43
N TYR A 322 -1.72 -2.94 4.05
CA TYR A 322 -1.42 -1.63 4.59
C TYR A 322 -1.89 -1.52 6.05
N LEU A 323 -0.93 -1.55 6.95
CA LEU A 323 -1.17 -1.52 8.39
C LEU A 323 -1.15 -0.08 8.92
N ARG A 324 -2.10 0.26 9.77
CA ARG A 324 -2.06 1.48 10.60
C ARG A 324 -1.53 1.12 11.97
N VAL A 325 -0.41 1.71 12.34
CA VAL A 325 0.31 1.37 13.57
C VAL A 325 0.61 2.61 14.41
N LEU A 326 0.54 2.44 15.73
CA LEU A 326 1.10 3.39 16.69
C LEU A 326 2.48 2.86 17.12
N SER A 327 3.53 3.36 16.46
CA SER A 327 4.92 2.93 16.69
C SER A 327 5.53 3.63 17.88
N PHE A 328 6.23 2.90 18.74
CA PHE A 328 7.05 3.44 19.81
C PHE A 328 8.39 3.95 19.28
N ASN A 329 8.78 5.18 19.61
CA ASN A 329 10.12 5.69 19.36
C ASN A 329 11.03 5.22 20.51
N LEU A 330 11.72 4.09 20.30
CA LEU A 330 12.56 3.49 21.32
C LEU A 330 14.00 4.01 21.31
N ASN A 331 14.44 4.53 20.19
CA ASN A 331 15.82 4.98 20.05
C ASN A 331 16.03 6.35 20.71
N GLY A 332 16.67 6.35 21.88
CA GLY A 332 16.97 7.55 22.64
C GLY A 332 15.78 8.08 23.46
N ASN A 333 14.78 7.27 23.72
CA ASN A 333 13.62 7.62 24.54
C ASN A 333 13.53 6.77 25.82
N ASP A 334 13.99 7.35 26.94
CA ASP A 334 14.03 6.65 28.22
C ASP A 334 12.63 6.33 28.79
N LYS A 335 11.59 7.09 28.41
CA LYS A 335 10.22 6.88 28.90
C LYS A 335 9.63 5.53 28.47
N LEU A 336 10.06 5.02 27.30
CA LEU A 336 9.48 3.83 26.68
C LEU A 336 10.42 2.61 26.71
N GLN A 337 11.58 2.69 27.39
CA GLN A 337 12.52 1.55 27.47
C GLN A 337 11.96 0.39 28.29
N ASP A 338 11.23 0.66 29.35
CA ASP A 338 10.59 -0.38 30.14
C ASP A 338 9.45 -1.03 29.37
N ILE A 339 9.54 -2.35 29.16
CA ILE A 339 8.51 -3.12 28.46
C ILE A 339 7.13 -3.01 29.11
N ARG A 340 7.08 -2.88 30.46
CA ARG A 340 5.82 -2.75 31.21
C ARG A 340 5.07 -1.49 30.83
N VAL A 341 5.79 -0.40 30.56
CA VAL A 341 5.19 0.87 30.09
C VAL A 341 4.57 0.68 28.70
N ARG A 342 5.25 -0.01 27.77
CA ARG A 342 4.71 -0.29 26.44
C ARG A 342 3.51 -1.24 26.48
N GLN A 343 3.56 -2.26 27.33
CA GLN A 343 2.42 -3.15 27.58
C GLN A 343 1.22 -2.40 28.15
N ALA A 344 1.47 -1.52 29.13
CA ALA A 344 0.44 -0.67 29.72
C ALA A 344 -0.24 0.23 28.68
N ILE A 345 0.54 0.88 27.81
CA ILE A 345 0.00 1.70 26.70
C ILE A 345 -0.88 0.84 25.77
N SER A 346 -0.41 -0.35 25.40
CA SER A 346 -1.20 -1.25 24.53
C SER A 346 -2.50 -1.74 25.18
N GLN A 347 -2.49 -2.04 26.50
CA GLN A 347 -3.65 -2.49 27.25
C GLN A 347 -4.59 -1.36 27.67
N ALA A 348 -4.11 -0.11 27.70
CA ALA A 348 -4.94 1.05 27.97
C ALA A 348 -5.91 1.40 26.82
N ILE A 349 -5.67 0.92 25.61
CA ILE A 349 -6.41 1.29 24.39
C ILE A 349 -7.37 0.16 24.01
N ASP A 350 -8.68 0.46 23.98
CA ASP A 350 -9.70 -0.47 23.47
C ASP A 350 -9.71 -0.45 21.92
N LYS A 351 -8.77 -1.21 21.37
CA LYS A 351 -8.56 -1.31 19.93
C LYS A 351 -9.77 -1.90 19.19
N GLN A 352 -10.47 -2.86 19.82
CA GLN A 352 -11.66 -3.46 19.21
C GLN A 352 -12.80 -2.44 19.10
N THR A 353 -13.07 -1.70 20.18
CA THR A 353 -14.09 -0.64 20.14
C THR A 353 -13.75 0.44 19.11
N ILE A 354 -12.46 0.77 18.91
CA ILE A 354 -12.02 1.68 17.85
C ILE A 354 -12.37 1.11 16.48
N CYS A 355 -12.05 -0.14 16.20
CA CYS A 355 -12.40 -0.80 14.94
C CYS A 355 -13.92 -0.82 14.71
N ASP A 356 -14.68 -1.18 15.71
CA ASP A 356 -16.13 -1.35 15.60
C ASP A 356 -16.88 -0.01 15.47
N GLN A 357 -16.46 1.02 16.20
CA GLN A 357 -17.22 2.27 16.30
C GLN A 357 -16.63 3.40 15.47
N LEU A 358 -15.32 3.63 15.51
CA LEU A 358 -14.70 4.72 14.75
C LEU A 358 -14.55 4.33 13.27
N PHE A 359 -14.23 3.06 13.00
CA PHE A 359 -14.10 2.53 11.65
C PHE A 359 -15.34 1.76 11.17
N ASN A 360 -16.48 1.82 11.91
CA ASN A 360 -17.74 1.17 11.57
C ASN A 360 -17.61 -0.34 11.27
N GLY A 361 -16.69 -1.03 11.94
CA GLY A 361 -16.38 -2.43 11.70
C GLY A 361 -15.58 -2.72 10.42
N GLN A 362 -15.12 -1.69 9.73
CA GLN A 362 -14.37 -1.81 8.46
C GLN A 362 -12.86 -1.99 8.67
N ALA A 363 -12.36 -1.76 9.87
CA ALA A 363 -10.97 -2.01 10.21
C ALA A 363 -10.81 -3.37 10.88
N MET A 364 -9.85 -4.15 10.43
CA MET A 364 -9.45 -5.41 11.07
C MET A 364 -8.41 -5.12 12.16
N LEU A 365 -8.67 -5.63 13.37
CA LEU A 365 -7.69 -5.57 14.45
C LEU A 365 -6.56 -6.56 14.19
N MET A 366 -5.36 -6.04 14.02
CA MET A 366 -4.15 -6.83 13.88
C MET A 366 -3.43 -6.99 15.20
N ASN A 367 -3.13 -8.23 15.58
CA ASN A 367 -2.35 -8.55 16.79
C ASN A 367 -0.86 -8.76 16.47
N THR A 368 -0.53 -8.90 15.19
CA THR A 368 0.83 -8.98 14.66
C THR A 368 0.97 -8.02 13.50
N LEU A 369 2.19 -7.77 13.05
CA LEU A 369 2.44 -6.98 11.85
C LEU A 369 2.38 -7.84 10.56
N VAL A 370 2.24 -9.16 10.68
CA VAL A 370 2.08 -10.08 9.55
C VAL A 370 0.60 -10.21 9.24
N PRO A 371 0.15 -9.95 7.99
CA PRO A 371 -1.23 -10.12 7.56
C PRO A 371 -1.73 -11.55 7.74
N THR A 372 -3.02 -11.70 8.01
CA THR A 372 -3.65 -13.01 8.28
C THR A 372 -3.65 -13.96 7.09
N SER A 373 -3.53 -13.43 5.87
CA SER A 373 -3.43 -14.18 4.63
C SER A 373 -2.05 -14.81 4.40
N ARG A 374 -1.04 -14.38 5.15
CA ARG A 374 0.32 -14.85 4.96
C ARG A 374 0.59 -16.16 5.68
N VAL A 375 1.35 -17.03 5.04
CA VAL A 375 1.74 -18.34 5.60
C VAL A 375 2.51 -18.21 6.93
N GLU A 376 3.23 -17.10 7.14
CA GLU A 376 3.97 -16.79 8.35
C GLU A 376 3.09 -16.20 9.46
N TYR A 377 1.77 -16.01 9.25
CA TYR A 377 0.89 -15.47 10.27
C TYR A 377 0.77 -16.43 11.46
N ASN A 378 1.12 -15.95 12.65
CA ASN A 378 1.02 -16.70 13.88
C ASN A 378 -0.29 -16.35 14.62
N ALA A 379 -1.30 -17.22 14.49
CA ALA A 379 -2.59 -17.05 15.18
C ALA A 379 -2.47 -17.19 16.72
N ASP A 380 -1.43 -17.86 17.21
CA ASP A 380 -1.17 -18.09 18.63
C ASP A 380 -0.27 -16.99 19.24
N ALA A 381 0.04 -15.93 18.48
CA ALA A 381 0.84 -14.80 18.99
C ALA A 381 0.16 -14.18 20.23
N GLN A 382 0.97 -13.84 21.22
CA GLN A 382 0.47 -13.22 22.44
C GLN A 382 -0.20 -11.88 22.15
N THR A 383 -1.47 -11.75 22.53
CA THR A 383 -2.23 -10.52 22.39
C THR A 383 -2.33 -9.78 23.71
N LEU A 384 -2.29 -8.45 23.64
CA LEU A 384 -2.53 -7.57 24.79
C LEU A 384 -3.95 -6.98 24.67
N SER A 385 -4.90 -7.66 25.30
CA SER A 385 -6.29 -7.21 25.35
C SER A 385 -6.44 -5.92 26.14
N TYR A 386 -7.51 -5.17 25.88
CA TYR A 386 -7.87 -3.97 26.64
C TYR A 386 -8.10 -4.32 28.12
N ASP A 387 -7.29 -3.76 29.00
CA ASP A 387 -7.35 -3.91 30.44
C ASP A 387 -6.72 -2.67 31.13
N PRO A 388 -7.50 -1.60 31.32
CA PRO A 388 -6.97 -0.36 31.90
C PRO A 388 -6.54 -0.51 33.37
N ASP A 389 -7.06 -1.50 34.13
CA ASP A 389 -6.65 -1.74 35.51
C ASP A 389 -5.28 -2.40 35.54
N THR A 390 -5.03 -3.40 34.70
CA THR A 390 -3.70 -3.98 34.53
C THR A 390 -2.71 -2.96 33.98
N ALA A 391 -3.14 -2.09 33.05
CA ALA A 391 -2.28 -0.99 32.55
C ALA A 391 -1.81 -0.06 33.69
N LYS A 392 -2.71 0.36 34.60
CA LYS A 392 -2.34 1.18 35.74
C LYS A 392 -1.36 0.45 36.67
N ALA A 393 -1.61 -0.82 36.96
CA ALA A 393 -0.73 -1.62 37.82
C ALA A 393 0.68 -1.75 37.26
N LEU A 394 0.80 -1.97 35.93
CA LEU A 394 2.09 -2.02 35.23
C LEU A 394 2.86 -0.69 35.30
N LEU A 395 2.17 0.43 35.15
CA LEU A 395 2.78 1.76 35.29
C LEU A 395 3.27 2.06 36.69
N GLU A 396 2.50 1.66 37.72
CA GLU A 396 2.90 1.76 39.12
C GLU A 396 4.12 0.89 39.40
N GLU A 397 4.11 -0.38 38.95
CA GLU A 397 5.24 -1.31 39.10
C GLU A 397 6.50 -0.85 38.38
N ALA A 398 6.34 -0.23 37.20
CA ALA A 398 7.45 0.37 36.46
C ALA A 398 7.98 1.65 37.11
N GLY A 399 7.25 2.23 38.06
CA GLY A 399 7.59 3.54 38.65
C GLY A 399 7.54 4.67 37.60
N TYR A 400 6.56 4.64 36.68
CA TYR A 400 6.49 5.59 35.59
C TYR A 400 6.34 7.01 36.09
N ASP A 401 7.13 7.93 35.51
CA ASP A 401 7.07 9.37 35.83
C ASP A 401 6.02 10.08 34.99
N PHE A 402 4.85 10.32 35.55
CA PHE A 402 3.74 11.04 34.91
C PHE A 402 3.96 12.56 34.80
N SER A 403 5.07 13.10 35.30
CA SER A 403 5.36 14.56 35.23
C SER A 403 5.63 15.05 33.81
N GLN A 404 5.98 14.13 32.91
CA GLN A 404 6.26 14.43 31.51
C GLN A 404 5.13 13.90 30.62
N PRO A 405 4.68 14.69 29.63
CA PRO A 405 3.67 14.22 28.69
C PRO A 405 4.21 13.11 27.78
N ILE A 406 3.30 12.24 27.29
CA ILE A 406 3.52 11.40 26.13
C ILE A 406 3.12 12.15 24.87
N ARG A 407 4.04 12.29 23.93
CA ARG A 407 3.83 13.01 22.67
C ARG A 407 3.55 12.02 21.54
N ILE A 408 2.37 12.13 20.93
CA ILE A 408 1.96 11.31 19.79
C ILE A 408 2.05 12.15 18.53
N ALA A 409 2.97 11.79 17.64
CA ALA A 409 3.08 12.40 16.33
C ALA A 409 2.14 11.72 15.31
N TYR A 410 1.63 12.48 14.35
CA TYR A 410 0.87 12.00 13.21
C TYR A 410 0.93 13.02 12.06
N PHE A 411 0.61 12.61 10.83
CA PHE A 411 0.70 13.48 9.65
C PHE A 411 -0.46 13.33 8.65
N TYR A 412 -1.39 12.41 8.89
CA TYR A 412 -2.63 12.34 8.13
C TYR A 412 -3.62 13.38 8.65
N SER A 413 -4.28 14.11 7.74
CA SER A 413 -5.13 15.26 8.09
C SER A 413 -6.62 15.01 7.85
N ASP A 414 -6.99 13.79 7.48
CA ASP A 414 -8.39 13.37 7.36
C ASP A 414 -9.08 13.34 8.73
N GLN A 415 -10.42 13.53 8.73
CA GLN A 415 -11.20 13.64 9.96
C GLN A 415 -11.14 12.36 10.79
N GLN A 416 -11.11 11.19 10.15
CA GLN A 416 -11.06 9.90 10.84
C GLN A 416 -9.74 9.75 11.63
N THR A 417 -8.60 10.18 11.05
CA THR A 417 -7.34 10.20 11.79
C THR A 417 -7.37 11.19 12.95
N ILE A 418 -7.96 12.37 12.79
CA ILE A 418 -8.10 13.35 13.89
C ILE A 418 -8.92 12.75 15.03
N ASP A 419 -10.06 12.16 14.73
CA ASP A 419 -10.95 11.52 15.71
C ASP A 419 -10.26 10.32 16.40
N LEU A 420 -9.43 9.56 15.66
CA LEU A 420 -8.61 8.50 16.23
C LEU A 420 -7.56 9.04 17.21
N MET A 421 -6.88 10.13 16.87
CA MET A 421 -5.88 10.73 17.76
C MET A 421 -6.51 11.22 19.07
N ASP A 422 -7.67 11.87 18.99
CA ASP A 422 -8.42 12.29 20.17
C ASP A 422 -8.91 11.08 21.01
N THR A 423 -9.30 9.98 20.35
CA THR A 423 -9.70 8.74 21.01
C THR A 423 -8.51 8.06 21.71
N LEU A 424 -7.34 7.96 21.07
CA LEU A 424 -6.13 7.43 21.69
C LEU A 424 -5.71 8.27 22.91
N LYS A 425 -5.75 9.59 22.76
CA LYS A 425 -5.51 10.51 23.87
C LYS A 425 -6.46 10.25 25.03
N TYR A 426 -7.77 10.15 24.76
CA TYR A 426 -8.76 9.84 25.79
C TYR A 426 -8.43 8.56 26.55
N TYR A 427 -8.15 7.45 25.88
CA TYR A 427 -7.83 6.18 26.53
C TYR A 427 -6.57 6.25 27.39
N LEU A 428 -5.53 6.86 26.91
CA LEU A 428 -4.27 6.99 27.66
C LEU A 428 -4.41 7.91 28.88
N GLU A 429 -5.21 8.95 28.80
CA GLU A 429 -5.50 9.85 29.92
C GLU A 429 -6.30 9.14 31.03
N GLN A 430 -7.12 8.10 30.72
CA GLN A 430 -7.84 7.31 31.71
C GLN A 430 -6.91 6.47 32.61
N VAL A 431 -5.69 6.17 32.17
CA VAL A 431 -4.69 5.44 32.96
C VAL A 431 -3.62 6.36 33.57
N GLY A 432 -3.76 7.68 33.40
CA GLY A 432 -2.97 8.71 34.11
C GLY A 432 -1.94 9.44 33.26
N PHE A 433 -1.78 9.11 31.99
CA PHE A 433 -0.89 9.88 31.09
C PHE A 433 -1.42 11.32 30.88
N THR A 434 -0.51 12.25 30.66
CA THR A 434 -0.80 13.50 29.97
C THR A 434 -0.39 13.33 28.52
N VAL A 435 -1.28 13.55 27.56
CA VAL A 435 -1.01 13.30 26.14
C VAL A 435 -1.00 14.60 25.33
N GLU A 436 0.08 14.80 24.59
CA GLU A 436 0.21 15.88 23.61
C GLU A 436 0.17 15.30 22.19
N LEU A 437 -0.73 15.82 21.37
CA LEU A 437 -0.85 15.46 19.96
C LEU A 437 -0.02 16.42 19.11
N ASN A 438 0.88 15.87 18.31
CA ASN A 438 1.83 16.64 17.49
C ASN A 438 1.58 16.35 15.99
N PHE A 439 0.89 17.27 15.30
CA PHE A 439 0.66 17.17 13.88
C PHE A 439 1.90 17.61 13.10
N LEU A 440 2.56 16.69 12.40
CA LEU A 440 3.78 16.94 11.63
C LEU A 440 3.45 17.59 10.28
N LYS A 441 4.19 18.64 9.93
CA LYS A 441 4.11 19.33 8.63
C LYS A 441 5.52 19.65 8.13
N GLY A 442 5.72 19.52 6.82
CA GLY A 442 6.99 19.85 6.17
C GLY A 442 7.70 18.63 5.63
N ASP A 443 9.01 18.54 5.84
CA ASP A 443 9.80 17.38 5.43
C ASP A 443 9.54 16.21 6.39
N LEU A 444 8.58 15.35 6.01
CA LEU A 444 8.15 14.23 6.85
C LEU A 444 9.27 13.22 7.06
N LEU A 445 10.16 13.00 6.08
CA LEU A 445 11.26 12.06 6.24
C LEU A 445 12.23 12.52 7.31
N ASP A 446 12.60 13.81 7.30
CA ASP A 446 13.44 14.37 8.36
C ASP A 446 12.74 14.34 9.72
N LEU A 447 11.47 14.77 9.79
CA LEU A 447 10.72 14.84 11.05
C LEU A 447 10.51 13.45 11.68
N ILE A 448 10.25 12.43 10.87
CA ILE A 448 9.95 11.07 11.35
C ILE A 448 11.24 10.31 11.69
N TYR A 449 12.28 10.37 10.87
CA TYR A 449 13.42 9.48 11.00
C TYR A 449 14.69 10.14 11.52
N THR A 450 14.82 11.47 11.41
CA THR A 450 16.01 12.22 11.86
C THR A 450 15.71 13.01 13.13
N THR A 451 14.82 13.98 13.06
CA THR A 451 14.46 14.87 14.18
C THR A 451 13.79 14.10 15.31
N ARG A 452 12.79 13.27 15.03
CA ARG A 452 12.10 12.36 15.94
C ARG A 452 11.65 12.98 17.27
N ASP A 453 11.13 14.23 17.23
CA ASP A 453 10.64 14.92 18.44
C ASP A 453 9.23 14.43 18.85
N TYR A 454 9.13 13.16 19.18
CA TYR A 454 7.92 12.48 19.63
C TYR A 454 8.27 11.22 20.45
N ASP A 455 7.32 10.73 21.24
CA ASP A 455 7.44 9.48 21.99
C ASP A 455 6.81 8.31 21.20
N MET A 456 5.70 8.56 20.53
CA MET A 456 5.03 7.60 19.62
C MET A 456 4.65 8.29 18.33
N ILE A 457 4.50 7.53 17.25
CA ILE A 457 4.03 8.03 15.96
C ILE A 457 2.96 7.11 15.37
N TYR A 458 1.83 7.69 14.97
CA TYR A 458 0.82 7.02 14.17
C TYR A 458 1.16 7.14 12.70
N ARG A 459 1.29 5.98 12.04
CA ARG A 459 1.69 5.91 10.63
C ARG A 459 1.17 4.65 9.95
N GLY A 460 1.14 4.68 8.62
CA GLY A 460 0.92 3.51 7.81
C GLY A 460 2.23 2.79 7.49
N LEU A 461 2.17 1.48 7.41
CA LEU A 461 3.24 0.62 6.94
C LEU A 461 2.65 -0.37 5.93
N SER A 462 3.29 -0.54 4.78
CA SER A 462 2.97 -1.65 3.89
C SER A 462 3.52 -2.95 4.50
N SER A 463 2.82 -4.04 4.32
CA SER A 463 3.29 -5.36 4.75
C SER A 463 2.95 -6.39 3.68
N THR A 464 3.93 -6.75 2.89
CA THR A 464 3.80 -7.83 1.91
C THR A 464 4.13 -9.19 2.50
N GLY A 465 4.60 -9.21 3.76
CA GLY A 465 4.94 -10.43 4.47
C GLY A 465 5.94 -10.19 5.60
N ALA A 466 6.29 -11.25 6.30
CA ALA A 466 7.22 -11.19 7.44
C ALA A 466 8.61 -10.67 7.03
N GLY A 467 9.07 -10.96 5.82
CA GLY A 467 10.37 -10.52 5.32
C GLY A 467 10.52 -9.00 5.26
N GLU A 468 9.49 -8.28 4.82
CA GLU A 468 9.48 -6.83 4.83
C GLU A 468 9.55 -6.27 6.25
N ILE A 469 8.75 -6.84 7.17
CA ILE A 469 8.73 -6.44 8.58
C ILE A 469 10.09 -6.63 9.24
N TYR A 470 10.74 -7.76 9.02
CA TYR A 470 12.08 -8.02 9.51
C TYR A 470 13.11 -7.08 8.86
N GLY A 471 12.94 -6.77 7.58
CA GLY A 471 13.76 -5.78 6.86
C GLY A 471 13.71 -4.39 7.52
N TRP A 472 12.54 -3.96 7.99
CA TRP A 472 12.40 -2.68 8.71
C TRP A 472 13.19 -2.63 10.01
N GLN A 473 13.36 -3.77 10.66
CA GLN A 473 14.01 -3.88 11.96
C GLN A 473 15.50 -4.19 11.86
N LYS A 474 16.00 -4.37 10.64
CA LYS A 474 17.41 -4.64 10.39
C LYS A 474 18.27 -3.40 10.69
N ALA A 475 19.45 -3.63 11.27
CA ALA A 475 20.44 -2.58 11.48
C ALA A 475 20.76 -1.85 10.16
N GLY A 476 20.70 -0.52 10.20
CA GLY A 476 20.90 0.34 9.04
C GLY A 476 19.66 0.61 8.20
N SER A 477 18.49 -0.01 8.50
CA SER A 477 17.23 0.40 7.89
C SER A 477 16.79 1.78 8.39
N ILE A 478 16.05 2.52 7.57
CA ILE A 478 15.49 3.81 7.98
C ILE A 478 14.57 3.68 9.20
N HIS A 479 13.89 2.55 9.34
CA HIS A 479 12.95 2.28 10.44
C HIS A 479 13.64 1.99 11.75
N GLU A 480 14.89 1.52 11.73
CA GLU A 480 15.69 1.31 12.93
C GLU A 480 15.89 2.60 13.74
N ALA A 481 15.88 3.75 13.06
CA ALA A 481 15.90 5.04 13.74
C ALA A 481 14.76 5.20 14.78
N ILE A 482 13.62 4.55 14.55
CA ILE A 482 12.46 4.56 15.47
C ILE A 482 12.53 3.38 16.43
N TYR A 483 12.71 2.17 15.92
CA TYR A 483 12.59 0.96 16.74
C TYR A 483 13.78 0.70 17.64
N GLY A 484 14.99 1.13 17.24
CA GLY A 484 16.23 0.87 18.00
C GLY A 484 16.48 -0.63 18.21
N THR A 485 16.11 -1.47 17.27
CA THR A 485 16.13 -2.92 17.42
C THR A 485 17.53 -3.49 17.52
N SER A 486 18.55 -2.84 16.93
CA SER A 486 19.97 -3.20 17.14
C SER A 486 20.42 -3.09 18.59
N LEU A 487 19.64 -2.40 19.44
CA LEU A 487 19.90 -2.25 20.88
C LEU A 487 19.27 -3.38 21.70
N GLN A 488 18.48 -4.27 21.09
CA GLN A 488 17.78 -5.35 21.78
C GLN A 488 18.58 -6.65 21.70
N GLU A 489 18.88 -7.24 22.86
CA GLU A 489 19.60 -8.51 22.96
C GLU A 489 18.81 -9.64 22.28
N GLY A 490 19.49 -10.43 21.45
CA GLY A 490 18.90 -11.58 20.73
C GLY A 490 18.19 -11.22 19.42
N TRP A 491 17.88 -9.93 19.18
CA TRP A 491 17.16 -9.54 17.98
C TRP A 491 17.96 -9.76 16.68
N ALA A 492 19.25 -9.46 16.70
CA ALA A 492 20.13 -9.68 15.56
C ALA A 492 20.21 -11.17 15.18
N ASP A 493 20.26 -12.07 16.18
CA ASP A 493 20.27 -13.52 15.95
C ASP A 493 18.95 -14.00 15.34
N LEU A 494 17.83 -13.45 15.82
CA LEU A 494 16.50 -13.77 15.25
C LEU A 494 16.38 -13.32 13.78
N LEU A 495 16.80 -12.10 13.49
CA LEU A 495 16.82 -11.57 12.12
C LEU A 495 17.72 -12.40 11.19
N ASN A 496 18.89 -12.80 11.66
CA ASN A 496 19.79 -13.65 10.88
C ASN A 496 19.15 -15.02 10.61
N ARG A 497 18.57 -15.66 11.64
CA ARG A 497 17.85 -16.94 11.48
C ARG A 497 16.72 -16.82 10.49
N TYR A 498 15.92 -15.76 10.55
CA TYR A 498 14.83 -15.52 9.59
C TYR A 498 15.38 -15.34 8.17
N THR A 499 16.45 -14.56 8.00
CA THR A 499 17.04 -14.27 6.69
C THR A 499 17.66 -15.53 6.06
N GLU A 500 18.28 -16.39 6.88
CA GLU A 500 18.95 -17.63 6.46
C GLU A 500 17.98 -18.80 6.28
N ALA A 501 16.78 -18.74 6.88
CA ALA A 501 15.79 -19.81 6.82
C ALA A 501 15.14 -19.90 5.42
N GLY A 502 14.89 -21.12 4.95
CA GLY A 502 14.02 -21.39 3.83
C GLY A 502 12.56 -21.06 4.15
N VAL A 503 11.69 -21.00 3.13
CA VAL A 503 10.28 -20.59 3.30
C VAL A 503 9.57 -21.41 4.39
N GLU A 504 9.77 -22.73 4.42
CA GLU A 504 9.15 -23.61 5.42
C GLU A 504 9.71 -23.38 6.84
N GLU A 505 11.00 -23.08 6.97
CA GLU A 505 11.65 -22.86 8.26
C GLU A 505 11.34 -21.47 8.83
N ARG A 506 10.97 -20.51 8.01
CA ARG A 506 10.58 -19.15 8.43
C ARG A 506 9.36 -19.15 9.32
N ILE A 507 8.40 -20.05 9.07
CA ILE A 507 7.20 -20.21 9.88
C ILE A 507 7.57 -20.55 11.34
N GLU A 508 8.66 -21.29 11.56
CA GLU A 508 9.13 -21.64 12.92
C GLU A 508 9.89 -20.50 13.61
N VAL A 509 10.37 -19.52 12.84
CA VAL A 509 11.12 -18.35 13.38
C VAL A 509 10.19 -17.21 13.77
N VAL A 510 9.07 -17.01 13.06
CA VAL A 510 8.06 -15.98 13.31
C VAL A 510 7.15 -16.40 14.45
#